data_a683605bbc1e857a3014e4b68d902d1f
#
_entry.id   a683605bbc1e857a3014e4b68d902d1f
#
_cell.length_a   1.000
_cell.length_b   1.000
_cell.length_c   1.000
_cell.angle_alpha   90.00
_cell.angle_beta   90.00
_cell.angle_gamma   90.00
#
_symmetry.space_group_name_H-M   'P 1'
#
loop_
_entity.id
_entity.type
_entity.pdbx_description
1 polymer ?
#
loop_
_entity_poly.entity_id
_entity_poly.type
_entity_poly.pdbx_seq_one_letter_code
_entity_poly.pdbx_strand_id
1 'polypeptide(L)'
;MIHNTTRNSAYNDSFVCEKTHSQLKDWGATKTTKTGDEVQFSQNVMKCVASEDQKAMLCQDALMSYAIPQTGESVNIYRSDSYTEDYPIYMIKGLDADGNAYEQEVDASKINPNKCSFNELMVLNVETGHTSPKDYLHAVAVRENAGTHSYSQTSDYISHIESVMKDMKTLGQWDSYLAYDKWLSDIMTYV
;
A
#
# COMPACT_ATOMS: atom_id res chain seq x y z
N MET A 1 17.05 -37.17 24.48
CA MET A 1 16.91 -35.84 25.09
C MET A 1 16.92 -34.84 23.96
N ILE A 2 15.77 -34.32 23.60
CA ILE A 2 15.60 -33.33 22.53
C ILE A 2 15.45 -31.99 23.23
N HIS A 3 16.43 -31.12 23.09
CA HIS A 3 16.35 -29.74 23.58
C HIS A 3 15.43 -28.93 22.67
N ASN A 4 14.25 -28.64 23.19
CA ASN A 4 13.33 -27.64 22.66
C ASN A 4 13.93 -26.25 22.96
N THR A 5 14.53 -25.62 21.97
CA THR A 5 14.93 -24.22 22.06
C THR A 5 13.70 -23.38 21.73
N THR A 6 13.02 -22.93 22.75
CA THR A 6 11.98 -21.90 22.66
C THR A 6 12.63 -20.62 22.10
N ARG A 7 12.40 -20.31 20.85
CA ARG A 7 12.71 -18.97 20.31
C ARG A 7 11.74 -18.00 20.95
N ASN A 8 12.23 -17.23 21.91
CA ASN A 8 11.55 -16.05 22.41
C ASN A 8 11.33 -15.10 21.23
N SER A 9 10.05 -14.90 20.91
CA SER A 9 9.58 -13.81 20.05
C SER A 9 9.78 -12.50 20.81
N ALA A 10 10.95 -11.88 20.61
CA ALA A 10 11.24 -10.52 21.06
C ALA A 10 11.26 -9.59 19.84
N TYR A 11 10.15 -9.56 19.08
CA TYR A 11 9.94 -8.62 17.99
C TYR A 11 8.60 -7.92 18.18
N ASN A 12 8.50 -7.22 19.32
CA ASN A 12 7.46 -6.21 19.55
C ASN A 12 8.10 -4.84 19.78
N ASP A 13 9.19 -4.53 19.06
CA ASP A 13 9.57 -3.14 18.89
C ASP A 13 8.77 -2.58 17.71
N SER A 14 7.52 -2.19 18.02
CA SER A 14 6.75 -1.30 17.21
C SER A 14 7.65 -0.18 16.71
N PHE A 15 7.46 0.22 15.47
CA PHE A 15 8.04 1.40 14.83
C PHE A 15 7.65 2.62 15.69
N VAL A 16 8.31 2.83 16.82
CA VAL A 16 8.03 3.93 17.73
C VAL A 16 8.80 5.14 17.22
N CYS A 17 8.09 6.02 16.53
CA CYS A 17 8.58 7.36 16.28
C CYS A 17 8.70 8.07 17.65
N GLU A 18 9.92 8.28 18.14
CA GLU A 18 10.14 9.10 19.34
C GLU A 18 9.63 10.51 19.06
N LYS A 19 8.50 10.84 19.71
CA LYS A 19 7.95 12.19 19.70
C LYS A 19 8.93 13.10 20.42
N THR A 20 9.82 13.76 19.71
CA THR A 20 10.49 14.92 20.25
C THR A 20 9.46 16.04 20.39
N HIS A 21 9.15 16.38 21.64
CA HIS A 21 8.09 17.32 22.07
C HIS A 21 8.22 18.74 21.49
N SER A 22 9.25 19.04 20.70
CA SER A 22 9.55 20.37 20.17
C SER A 22 8.95 20.67 18.78
N GLN A 23 8.40 19.68 18.07
CA GLN A 23 7.84 19.89 16.71
C GLN A 23 6.32 19.87 16.63
N LEU A 24 5.63 19.73 17.78
CA LEU A 24 4.16 19.64 17.84
C LEU A 24 3.44 21.00 17.81
N LYS A 25 4.14 22.13 17.67
CA LYS A 25 3.52 23.46 17.73
C LYS A 25 3.07 24.06 16.40
N ASP A 26 3.42 23.48 15.26
CA ASP A 26 3.13 24.08 13.93
C ASP A 26 2.16 23.28 13.05
N TRP A 27 1.42 22.32 13.58
CA TRP A 27 0.45 21.53 12.82
C TRP A 27 -0.99 22.06 12.88
N GLY A 28 -1.14 23.34 13.05
CA GLY A 28 -2.44 24.00 13.04
C GLY A 28 -2.47 25.19 12.10
N ALA A 29 -2.48 25.02 10.81
CA ALA A 29 -3.05 25.92 9.81
C ALA A 29 -2.39 25.73 8.44
N THR A 30 -2.75 24.73 7.68
CA THR A 30 -2.52 24.78 6.24
C THR A 30 -3.56 25.69 5.63
N LYS A 31 -3.12 26.87 5.16
CA LYS A 31 -3.92 27.75 4.32
C LYS A 31 -4.29 26.99 3.05
N THR A 32 -5.57 26.70 2.90
CA THR A 32 -6.19 26.21 1.68
C THR A 32 -5.99 27.20 0.55
N THR A 33 -5.09 26.91 -0.38
CA THR A 33 -5.16 27.45 -1.75
C THR A 33 -6.02 26.50 -2.55
N LYS A 34 -7.21 26.98 -2.92
CA LYS A 34 -8.15 26.29 -3.79
C LYS A 34 -7.53 26.08 -5.17
N THR A 35 -7.11 24.88 -5.49
CA THR A 35 -7.11 24.32 -6.84
C THR A 35 -7.46 22.84 -6.68
N GLY A 36 -8.57 22.43 -7.30
CA GLY A 36 -9.22 21.16 -7.02
C GLY A 36 -8.39 19.97 -7.37
N ASP A 37 -8.04 19.23 -6.35
CA ASP A 37 -7.90 17.79 -6.23
C ASP A 37 -7.51 17.56 -4.77
N GLU A 38 -8.51 17.39 -3.92
CA GLU A 38 -8.31 17.11 -2.50
C GLU A 38 -7.88 15.66 -2.37
N VAL A 39 -6.58 15.42 -2.24
CA VAL A 39 -6.04 14.11 -1.85
C VAL A 39 -6.47 13.88 -0.40
N GLN A 40 -7.53 13.11 -0.20
CA GLN A 40 -7.91 12.67 1.14
C GLN A 40 -6.94 11.58 1.59
N PHE A 41 -5.96 11.96 2.41
CA PHE A 41 -5.20 10.98 3.18
C PHE A 41 -6.10 10.38 4.25
N SER A 42 -5.99 9.07 4.47
CA SER A 42 -6.61 8.47 5.65
C SER A 42 -6.05 9.17 6.91
N GLN A 43 -6.91 9.40 7.91
CA GLN A 43 -6.63 10.30 9.04
C GLN A 43 -5.50 9.86 9.99
N ASN A 44 -4.82 8.73 9.72
CA ASN A 44 -3.84 8.10 10.60
C ASN A 44 -2.45 7.93 9.99
N VAL A 45 -1.97 8.89 9.19
CA VAL A 45 -0.58 8.82 8.67
C VAL A 45 0.37 9.50 9.66
N MET A 46 1.28 8.73 10.26
CA MET A 46 2.41 9.26 11.02
C MET A 46 3.66 9.27 10.15
N LYS A 47 4.37 10.40 10.09
CA LYS A 47 5.65 10.54 9.37
C LYS A 47 6.78 10.81 10.36
N CYS A 48 7.90 10.12 10.20
CA CYS A 48 9.13 10.37 10.94
C CYS A 48 10.37 10.00 10.11
N VAL A 49 11.52 10.57 10.46
CA VAL A 49 12.78 10.21 9.79
C VAL A 49 13.19 8.80 10.22
N ALA A 50 13.33 7.89 9.25
CA ALA A 50 13.74 6.52 9.53
C ALA A 50 15.25 6.45 9.82
N SER A 51 15.64 5.74 10.88
CA SER A 51 17.02 5.33 11.09
C SER A 51 17.47 4.29 10.05
N GLU A 52 18.79 4.11 9.87
CA GLU A 52 19.30 3.08 8.94
C GLU A 52 18.88 1.66 9.35
N ASP A 53 18.80 1.38 10.65
CA ASP A 53 18.34 0.08 11.16
C ASP A 53 16.84 -0.12 10.85
N GLN A 54 16.02 0.92 11.00
CA GLN A 54 14.61 0.88 10.62
C GLN A 54 14.41 0.64 9.12
N LYS A 55 15.23 1.27 8.27
CA LYS A 55 15.19 1.05 6.82
C LYS A 55 15.52 -0.40 6.46
N ALA A 56 16.51 -1.00 7.14
CA ALA A 56 16.90 -2.39 6.93
C ALA A 56 15.81 -3.39 7.34
N MET A 57 14.97 -3.04 8.32
CA MET A 57 13.89 -3.90 8.85
C MET A 57 12.56 -3.76 8.10
N LEU A 58 12.38 -2.74 7.25
CA LEU A 58 11.11 -2.40 6.64
C LEU A 58 10.46 -3.49 5.78
N CYS A 59 11.21 -4.44 5.24
CA CYS A 59 10.64 -5.51 4.43
C CYS A 59 10.58 -6.86 5.13
N GLN A 60 10.98 -6.93 6.41
CA GLN A 60 10.95 -8.18 7.15
C GLN A 60 9.50 -8.56 7.46
N ASP A 61 9.12 -9.81 7.16
CA ASP A 61 7.79 -10.39 7.40
C ASP A 61 6.62 -9.66 6.71
N ALA A 62 6.90 -8.78 5.75
CA ALA A 62 5.86 -8.14 4.97
C ALA A 62 5.16 -9.14 4.03
N LEU A 63 3.84 -9.04 3.94
CA LEU A 63 3.03 -9.82 2.99
C LEU A 63 3.30 -9.40 1.55
N MET A 64 3.61 -8.13 1.36
CA MET A 64 4.01 -7.55 0.08
C MET A 64 4.96 -6.38 0.31
N SER A 65 5.97 -6.26 -0.56
CA SER A 65 6.94 -5.16 -0.54
C SER A 65 7.22 -4.67 -1.94
N TYR A 66 7.25 -3.36 -2.13
CA TYR A 66 7.60 -2.74 -3.41
C TYR A 66 8.27 -1.37 -3.19
N ALA A 67 8.99 -0.90 -4.21
CA ALA A 67 9.70 0.36 -4.16
C ALA A 67 9.73 1.04 -5.54
N ILE A 68 9.88 2.37 -5.54
CA ILE A 68 10.19 3.16 -6.73
C ILE A 68 11.68 3.53 -6.66
N PRO A 69 12.56 2.89 -7.46
CA PRO A 69 14.00 3.16 -7.39
C PRO A 69 14.36 4.63 -7.71
N GLN A 70 13.54 5.30 -8.54
CA GLN A 70 13.78 6.67 -8.98
C GLN A 70 13.57 7.70 -7.87
N THR A 71 12.64 7.46 -6.96
CA THR A 71 12.28 8.38 -5.86
C THR A 71 12.77 7.90 -4.51
N GLY A 72 13.14 6.61 -4.38
CA GLY A 72 13.47 5.99 -3.11
C GLY A 72 12.25 5.65 -2.23
N GLU A 73 11.03 5.91 -2.71
CA GLU A 73 9.81 5.49 -2.02
C GLU A 73 9.77 3.98 -1.87
N SER A 74 9.38 3.50 -0.70
CA SER A 74 9.17 2.07 -0.44
C SER A 74 7.91 1.85 0.38
N VAL A 75 7.27 0.70 0.17
CA VAL A 75 6.02 0.34 0.81
C VAL A 75 6.10 -1.13 1.21
N ASN A 76 5.68 -1.43 2.43
CA ASN A 76 5.58 -2.77 2.96
C ASN A 76 4.23 -2.94 3.62
N ILE A 77 3.50 -3.99 3.29
CA ILE A 77 2.15 -4.26 3.76
C ILE A 77 2.20 -5.44 4.73
N TYR A 78 1.62 -5.25 5.91
CA TYR A 78 1.51 -6.23 6.97
C TYR A 78 0.06 -6.36 7.41
N ARG A 79 -0.30 -7.50 8.00
CA ARG A 79 -1.50 -7.54 8.82
C ARG A 79 -1.27 -6.72 10.09
N SER A 80 -2.24 -5.91 10.47
CA SER A 80 -2.24 -5.26 11.78
C SER A 80 -2.42 -6.30 12.90
N ASP A 81 -1.98 -5.98 14.11
CA ASP A 81 -2.25 -6.80 15.30
C ASP A 81 -3.76 -6.95 15.57
N SER A 82 -4.57 -6.03 15.06
CA SER A 82 -6.03 -6.03 15.14
C SER A 82 -6.72 -6.75 13.97
N TYR A 83 -5.96 -7.33 13.02
CA TYR A 83 -6.53 -8.02 11.87
C TYR A 83 -7.37 -9.22 12.28
N THR A 84 -8.59 -9.30 11.73
CA THR A 84 -9.43 -10.49 11.71
C THR A 84 -10.07 -10.64 10.34
N GLU A 85 -10.63 -11.81 10.01
CA GLU A 85 -11.36 -12.00 8.74
C GLU A 85 -12.59 -11.07 8.61
N ASP A 86 -13.24 -10.74 9.75
CA ASP A 86 -14.38 -9.80 9.78
C ASP A 86 -13.93 -8.32 9.79
N TYR A 87 -12.68 -8.06 10.19
CA TYR A 87 -12.07 -6.72 10.27
C TYR A 87 -10.66 -6.77 9.68
N PRO A 88 -10.54 -6.73 8.35
CA PRO A 88 -9.27 -6.90 7.64
C PRO A 88 -8.43 -5.61 7.67
N ILE A 89 -7.86 -5.34 8.83
CA ILE A 89 -7.02 -4.17 9.05
C ILE A 89 -5.58 -4.49 8.69
N TYR A 90 -4.99 -3.66 7.83
CA TYR A 90 -3.60 -3.74 7.38
C TYR A 90 -2.79 -2.55 7.86
N MET A 91 -1.50 -2.76 8.06
CA MET A 91 -0.53 -1.72 8.35
C MET A 91 0.42 -1.58 7.16
N ILE A 92 0.43 -0.40 6.57
CA ILE A 92 1.41 -0.03 5.56
C ILE A 92 2.55 0.71 6.26
N LYS A 93 3.80 0.27 6.03
CA LYS A 93 5.01 0.92 6.54
C LYS A 93 5.95 1.18 5.37
N GLY A 94 6.53 2.36 5.29
CA GLY A 94 7.37 2.68 4.15
C GLY A 94 8.22 3.93 4.32
N LEU A 95 8.89 4.29 3.24
CA LEU A 95 9.59 5.56 3.10
C LEU A 95 8.90 6.40 2.03
N ASP A 96 8.74 7.70 2.29
CA ASP A 96 8.29 8.63 1.26
C ASP A 96 9.47 9.09 0.36
N ALA A 97 9.19 9.91 -0.65
CA ALA A 97 10.20 10.42 -1.59
C ALA A 97 11.30 11.26 -0.91
N ASP A 98 11.03 11.80 0.28
CA ASP A 98 12.00 12.55 1.08
C ASP A 98 12.81 11.64 2.02
N GLY A 99 12.54 10.33 2.00
CA GLY A 99 13.19 9.32 2.84
C GLY A 99 12.65 9.29 4.28
N ASN A 100 11.52 9.94 4.57
CA ASN A 100 10.88 9.86 5.87
C ASN A 100 10.09 8.56 5.98
N ALA A 101 10.19 7.89 7.13
CA ALA A 101 9.36 6.74 7.43
C ALA A 101 7.91 7.19 7.69
N TYR A 102 6.96 6.38 7.23
CA TYR A 102 5.54 6.57 7.53
C TYR A 102 4.87 5.23 7.85
N GLU A 103 3.80 5.32 8.63
CA GLU A 103 2.89 4.20 8.89
C GLU A 103 1.46 4.66 8.58
N GLN A 104 0.67 3.76 7.99
CA GLN A 104 -0.72 3.99 7.65
C GLN A 104 -1.53 2.73 7.93
N GLU A 105 -2.57 2.86 8.75
CA GLU A 105 -3.55 1.81 8.95
C GLU A 105 -4.63 1.88 7.87
N VAL A 106 -4.97 0.73 7.27
CA VAL A 106 -5.94 0.61 6.18
C VAL A 106 -6.92 -0.52 6.47
N ASP A 107 -8.19 -0.21 6.49
CA ASP A 107 -9.29 -1.18 6.54
C ASP A 107 -9.68 -1.59 5.12
N ALA A 108 -9.32 -2.83 4.73
CA ALA A 108 -9.56 -3.31 3.37
C ALA A 108 -11.03 -3.32 3.00
N SER A 109 -11.94 -3.55 3.97
CA SER A 109 -13.39 -3.55 3.73
C SER A 109 -13.98 -2.19 3.38
N LYS A 110 -13.22 -1.11 3.58
CA LYS A 110 -13.65 0.27 3.30
C LYS A 110 -13.00 0.87 2.06
N ILE A 111 -12.14 0.13 1.39
CA ILE A 111 -11.50 0.63 0.17
C ILE A 111 -12.53 0.67 -0.96
N ASN A 112 -12.61 1.82 -1.62
CA ASN A 112 -13.37 1.95 -2.85
C ASN A 112 -12.42 1.96 -4.05
N PRO A 113 -12.33 0.88 -4.86
CA PRO A 113 -11.35 0.77 -5.94
C PRO A 113 -11.59 1.75 -7.09
N ASN A 114 -12.79 2.40 -7.16
CA ASN A 114 -13.03 3.51 -8.09
C ASN A 114 -12.43 4.84 -7.57
N LYS A 115 -11.96 4.88 -6.32
CA LYS A 115 -11.34 6.06 -5.73
C LYS A 115 -10.39 5.65 -4.61
N CYS A 116 -9.32 4.98 -4.93
CA CYS A 116 -8.30 4.57 -3.96
C CYS A 116 -6.89 4.98 -4.42
N SER A 117 -5.96 4.96 -3.50
CA SER A 117 -4.53 5.08 -3.80
C SER A 117 -3.97 3.75 -4.31
N PHE A 118 -2.76 3.78 -4.91
CA PHE A 118 -2.09 2.54 -5.30
C PHE A 118 -1.78 1.66 -4.08
N ASN A 119 -1.42 2.27 -2.95
CA ASN A 119 -1.20 1.53 -1.70
C ASN A 119 -2.45 0.79 -1.24
N GLU A 120 -3.62 1.41 -1.31
CA GLU A 120 -4.90 0.79 -0.96
C GLU A 120 -5.27 -0.32 -1.95
N LEU A 121 -5.04 -0.12 -3.25
CA LEU A 121 -5.20 -1.18 -4.27
C LEU A 121 -4.33 -2.40 -3.95
N MET A 122 -3.07 -2.17 -3.52
CA MET A 122 -2.15 -3.25 -3.15
C MET A 122 -2.58 -3.96 -1.85
N VAL A 123 -3.25 -3.27 -0.93
CA VAL A 123 -3.90 -3.92 0.23
C VAL A 123 -5.04 -4.83 -0.23
N LEU A 124 -5.89 -4.40 -1.18
CA LEU A 124 -6.91 -5.27 -1.79
C LEU A 124 -6.27 -6.49 -2.47
N ASN A 125 -5.15 -6.31 -3.16
CA ASN A 125 -4.42 -7.43 -3.76
C ASN A 125 -3.98 -8.47 -2.72
N VAL A 126 -3.46 -8.01 -1.58
CA VAL A 126 -3.06 -8.90 -0.48
C VAL A 126 -4.27 -9.64 0.07
N GLU A 127 -5.37 -8.94 0.31
CA GLU A 127 -6.60 -9.51 0.86
C GLU A 127 -7.24 -10.52 -0.09
N THR A 128 -7.26 -10.23 -1.41
CA THR A 128 -7.82 -11.12 -2.44
C THR A 128 -6.83 -12.18 -2.95
N GLY A 129 -5.63 -12.27 -2.37
CA GLY A 129 -4.63 -13.31 -2.68
C GLY A 129 -3.80 -13.05 -3.94
N HIS A 130 -3.83 -11.84 -4.50
CA HIS A 130 -3.03 -11.41 -5.65
C HIS A 130 -1.66 -10.87 -5.23
N THR A 131 -0.79 -11.76 -4.69
CA THR A 131 0.51 -11.39 -4.11
C THR A 131 1.72 -11.86 -4.91
N SER A 132 1.52 -12.52 -6.06
CA SER A 132 2.63 -12.98 -6.89
C SER A 132 3.36 -11.79 -7.56
N PRO A 133 4.64 -11.97 -7.95
CA PRO A 133 5.36 -10.96 -8.73
C PRO A 133 4.64 -10.58 -10.04
N LYS A 134 3.89 -11.51 -10.64
CA LYS A 134 3.09 -11.25 -11.83
C LYS A 134 1.91 -10.32 -11.52
N ASP A 135 1.21 -10.54 -10.41
CA ASP A 135 0.09 -9.70 -9.98
C ASP A 135 0.57 -8.28 -9.68
N TYR A 136 1.74 -8.13 -9.05
CA TYR A 136 2.38 -6.84 -8.85
C TYR A 136 2.65 -6.12 -10.19
N LEU A 137 3.20 -6.82 -11.18
CA LEU A 137 3.45 -6.23 -12.51
C LEU A 137 2.16 -5.82 -13.20
N HIS A 138 1.06 -6.56 -13.03
CA HIS A 138 -0.25 -6.17 -13.52
C HIS A 138 -0.73 -4.87 -12.86
N ALA A 139 -0.60 -4.76 -11.54
CA ALA A 139 -0.98 -3.55 -10.82
C ALA A 139 -0.13 -2.34 -11.23
N VAL A 140 1.18 -2.53 -11.42
CA VAL A 140 2.08 -1.48 -11.94
C VAL A 140 1.66 -1.00 -13.32
N ALA A 141 1.33 -1.91 -14.24
CA ALA A 141 0.87 -1.53 -15.58
C ALA A 141 -0.42 -0.70 -15.53
N VAL A 142 -1.34 -1.04 -14.62
CA VAL A 142 -2.58 -0.26 -14.40
C VAL A 142 -2.26 1.11 -13.80
N ARG A 143 -1.33 1.20 -12.84
CA ARG A 143 -0.87 2.48 -12.28
C ARG A 143 -0.23 3.37 -13.35
N GLU A 144 0.61 2.83 -14.21
CA GLU A 144 1.20 3.59 -15.32
C GLU A 144 0.12 4.08 -16.30
N ASN A 145 -0.91 3.29 -16.56
CA ASN A 145 -2.06 3.71 -17.35
C ASN A 145 -2.84 4.84 -16.67
N ALA A 146 -2.94 4.82 -15.33
CA ALA A 146 -3.58 5.86 -14.54
C ALA A 146 -2.79 7.17 -14.49
N GLY A 147 -1.50 7.16 -14.86
CA GLY A 147 -0.62 8.33 -14.82
C GLY A 147 -0.35 8.85 -13.41
N THR A 148 -0.52 8.03 -12.38
CA THR A 148 -0.26 8.44 -11.00
C THR A 148 1.23 8.43 -10.70
N HIS A 149 1.74 9.53 -10.13
CA HIS A 149 3.17 9.72 -9.85
C HIS A 149 3.58 9.30 -8.44
N SER A 150 2.62 9.23 -7.51
CA SER A 150 2.86 8.80 -6.13
C SER A 150 1.98 7.60 -5.79
N TYR A 151 2.46 6.73 -4.92
CA TYR A 151 1.70 5.59 -4.40
C TYR A 151 0.49 5.99 -3.55
N SER A 152 0.48 7.22 -3.02
CA SER A 152 -0.62 7.77 -2.22
C SER A 152 -1.66 8.56 -3.05
N GLN A 153 -1.39 8.80 -4.34
CA GLN A 153 -2.33 9.49 -5.21
C GLN A 153 -3.51 8.59 -5.54
N THR A 154 -4.73 9.11 -5.36
CA THR A 154 -5.97 8.37 -5.67
C THR A 154 -6.30 8.38 -7.15
N SER A 155 -6.88 7.28 -7.64
CA SER A 155 -7.37 7.14 -9.01
C SER A 155 -8.55 6.19 -9.07
N ASP A 156 -9.25 6.15 -10.20
CA ASP A 156 -10.26 5.12 -10.54
C ASP A 156 -9.54 3.91 -11.16
N TYR A 157 -9.05 3.01 -10.30
CA TYR A 157 -8.32 1.85 -10.78
C TYR A 157 -9.18 0.84 -11.53
N ILE A 158 -10.49 0.79 -11.26
CA ILE A 158 -11.41 -0.08 -12.04
C ILE A 158 -11.40 0.33 -13.51
N SER A 159 -11.64 1.62 -13.81
CA SER A 159 -11.61 2.13 -15.18
C SER A 159 -10.25 1.90 -15.87
N HIS A 160 -9.15 1.97 -15.12
CA HIS A 160 -7.82 1.74 -15.68
C HIS A 160 -7.55 0.24 -15.93
N ILE A 161 -8.02 -0.67 -15.08
CA ILE A 161 -7.98 -2.12 -15.33
C ILE A 161 -8.75 -2.44 -16.60
N GLU A 162 -9.98 -1.94 -16.74
CA GLU A 162 -10.81 -2.14 -17.93
C GLU A 162 -10.15 -1.60 -19.20
N SER A 163 -9.46 -0.45 -19.10
CA SER A 163 -8.69 0.12 -20.23
C SER A 163 -7.56 -0.81 -20.66
N VAL A 164 -6.76 -1.31 -19.70
CA VAL A 164 -5.68 -2.28 -19.99
C VAL A 164 -6.25 -3.57 -20.60
N MET A 165 -7.35 -4.09 -20.07
CA MET A 165 -8.03 -5.27 -20.62
C MET A 165 -8.46 -5.06 -22.08
N LYS A 166 -9.01 -3.88 -22.40
CA LYS A 166 -9.39 -3.53 -23.76
C LYS A 166 -8.19 -3.54 -24.71
N ASP A 167 -7.04 -3.03 -24.25
CA ASP A 167 -5.81 -3.03 -25.03
C ASP A 167 -5.28 -4.45 -25.25
N MET A 168 -5.27 -5.30 -24.21
CA MET A 168 -4.88 -6.71 -24.31
C MET A 168 -5.77 -7.47 -25.29
N LYS A 169 -7.07 -7.24 -25.26
CA LYS A 169 -8.03 -7.83 -26.20
C LYS A 169 -7.74 -7.39 -27.64
N THR A 170 -7.45 -6.11 -27.85
CA THR A 170 -7.14 -5.56 -29.19
C THR A 170 -5.85 -6.14 -29.76
N LEU A 171 -4.87 -6.41 -28.90
CA LEU A 171 -3.59 -7.02 -29.24
C LEU A 171 -3.64 -8.55 -29.34
N GLY A 172 -4.79 -9.17 -29.09
CA GLY A 172 -4.94 -10.62 -29.08
C GLY A 172 -4.24 -11.34 -27.92
N GLN A 173 -3.89 -10.63 -26.84
CA GLN A 173 -3.20 -11.16 -25.67
C GLN A 173 -4.21 -11.76 -24.69
N TRP A 174 -4.84 -12.84 -25.07
CA TRP A 174 -5.96 -13.43 -24.33
C TRP A 174 -5.60 -13.94 -22.93
N ASP A 175 -4.40 -14.50 -22.74
CA ASP A 175 -3.95 -14.97 -21.43
C ASP A 175 -3.81 -13.81 -20.44
N SER A 176 -3.29 -12.67 -20.91
CA SER A 176 -3.20 -11.46 -20.10
C SER A 176 -4.60 -10.90 -19.81
N TYR A 177 -5.46 -10.81 -20.84
CA TYR A 177 -6.85 -10.38 -20.66
C TYR A 177 -7.56 -11.19 -19.56
N LEU A 178 -7.51 -12.53 -19.62
CA LEU A 178 -8.15 -13.39 -18.62
C LEU A 178 -7.55 -13.23 -17.22
N ALA A 179 -6.25 -12.93 -17.12
CA ALA A 179 -5.62 -12.66 -15.83
C ALA A 179 -6.15 -11.37 -15.20
N TYR A 180 -6.30 -10.29 -15.98
CA TYR A 180 -6.90 -9.04 -15.53
C TYR A 180 -8.39 -9.19 -15.21
N ASP A 181 -9.14 -9.93 -16.02
CA ASP A 181 -10.57 -10.21 -15.82
C ASP A 181 -10.79 -10.92 -14.48
N LYS A 182 -9.99 -11.95 -14.19
CA LYS A 182 -10.02 -12.64 -12.90
C LYS A 182 -9.70 -11.69 -11.75
N TRP A 183 -8.61 -10.93 -11.87
CA TRP A 183 -8.20 -9.98 -10.84
C TRP A 183 -9.28 -8.94 -10.55
N LEU A 184 -9.87 -8.34 -11.60
CA LEU A 184 -10.99 -7.40 -11.47
C LEU A 184 -12.20 -8.05 -10.78
N SER A 185 -12.55 -9.26 -11.19
CA SER A 185 -13.66 -10.03 -10.59
C SER A 185 -13.45 -10.31 -9.11
N ASP A 186 -12.22 -10.68 -8.71
CA ASP A 186 -11.90 -10.98 -7.32
C ASP A 186 -12.00 -9.69 -6.46
N ILE A 187 -11.49 -8.55 -6.94
CA ILE A 187 -11.64 -7.25 -6.27
C ILE A 187 -13.11 -6.86 -6.14
N MET A 188 -13.89 -6.95 -7.24
CA MET A 188 -15.28 -6.54 -7.26
C MET A 188 -16.19 -7.46 -6.44
N THR A 189 -15.77 -8.69 -6.19
CA THR A 189 -16.52 -9.62 -5.33
C THR A 189 -16.25 -9.32 -3.85
N TYR A 190 -15.08 -8.79 -3.53
CA TYR A 190 -14.67 -8.48 -2.17
C TYR A 190 -15.29 -7.16 -1.66
N VAL A 191 -15.40 -6.12 -2.49
CA VAL A 191 -15.91 -4.78 -2.14
C VAL A 191 -17.38 -4.62 -2.52
#